data_fbc7c5d6bcb2be2592c65654afe4a110
#
_entry.id   fbc7c5d6bcb2be2592c65654afe4a110
#
_cell.length_a   1.000
_cell.length_b   1.000
_cell.length_c   1.000
_cell.angle_alpha   90.00
_cell.angle_beta   90.00
_cell.angle_gamma   90.00
#
_symmetry.space_group_name_H-M   'P 1'
#
loop_
_entity.id
_entity.type
_entity.pdbx_description
1 polymer ?
#
loop_
_entity_poly.entity_id
_entity_poly.type
_entity_poly.pdbx_seq_one_letter_code
_entity_poly.pdbx_strand_id
1 'polypeptide(L)'
;MDIIIVGCGKVGQALAEQLNEQGNNITVIDLAADKINAVTSRCDVMGVVGNGATHLIQQEAGIERADLLIAVTGSDELNLLCCLIAKKAGNCRTIARVRSPQYSSEAPFLKDELGLAMVINPELAAAQEIARVLRFPSAMKIETFSRGRVELLKFRLPEDSPLAGLAVKEIASKLLCDVLVCTIERGDEAYIANGNFVFAEKDVISIVASPKKANDFFRKINYKTNSVKDVMIAGGGELGHYLTEILLKSGISVKIIEKNLKRCEELSELWDDVTVINGDASDQNVLLEAGLEEAGAFVALTNLDEENIMLSLFAKSAGSAKLVTKINRIEFDEVIKHLDLDTIIYPKNITSDTIIRYVRSFKRTVGSNVERVYQFIKGKVEASEFTITDEGAVTNTPLMKLTLKPGVLVAAILRDKKVIIPRGSDVILAGDTVVIVSNIVGLHDIADILK
;
A
#
# COMPACT_ATOMS: atom_id res chain seq x y z
N MET A 1 -12.32 -17.40 12.54
CA MET A 1 -11.51 -18.19 11.60
C MET A 1 -10.35 -18.79 12.37
N ASP A 2 -9.95 -19.99 12.01
CA ASP A 2 -8.77 -20.66 12.55
C ASP A 2 -7.58 -20.39 11.63
N ILE A 3 -6.60 -19.62 12.13
CA ILE A 3 -5.46 -19.11 11.33
C ILE A 3 -4.16 -19.60 11.93
N ILE A 4 -3.30 -20.21 11.11
CA ILE A 4 -1.96 -20.63 11.49
C ILE A 4 -0.95 -19.64 10.91
N ILE A 5 -0.04 -19.13 11.74
CA ILE A 5 1.04 -18.23 11.33
C ILE A 5 2.37 -18.92 11.56
N VAL A 6 3.14 -19.14 10.50
CA VAL A 6 4.47 -19.73 10.55
C VAL A 6 5.51 -18.63 10.47
N GLY A 7 6.30 -18.50 11.55
CA GLY A 7 7.31 -17.46 11.74
C GLY A 7 6.84 -16.35 12.69
N CYS A 8 7.41 -16.32 13.90
CA CYS A 8 7.15 -15.30 14.94
C CYS A 8 8.19 -14.17 14.93
N GLY A 9 8.63 -13.77 13.73
CA GLY A 9 9.40 -12.53 13.55
C GLY A 9 8.51 -11.29 13.68
N LYS A 10 9.06 -10.10 13.39
CA LYS A 10 8.34 -8.80 13.52
C LYS A 10 6.98 -8.77 12.80
N VAL A 11 6.90 -9.37 11.61
CA VAL A 11 5.64 -9.43 10.81
C VAL A 11 4.66 -10.42 11.43
N GLY A 12 5.14 -11.63 11.79
CA GLY A 12 4.28 -12.67 12.37
C GLY A 12 3.69 -12.28 13.71
N GLN A 13 4.46 -11.62 14.57
CA GLN A 13 3.96 -11.07 15.84
C GLN A 13 2.86 -10.04 15.61
N ALA A 14 3.11 -9.04 14.74
CA ALA A 14 2.12 -8.02 14.43
C ALA A 14 0.83 -8.61 13.84
N LEU A 15 0.94 -9.63 13.00
CA LEU A 15 -0.22 -10.34 12.45
C LEU A 15 -0.98 -11.10 13.54
N ALA A 16 -0.27 -11.81 14.43
CA ALA A 16 -0.90 -12.55 15.52
C ALA A 16 -1.70 -11.61 16.43
N GLU A 17 -1.12 -10.48 16.84
CA GLU A 17 -1.76 -9.46 17.66
C GLU A 17 -3.03 -8.90 16.97
N GLN A 18 -2.89 -8.38 15.76
CA GLN A 18 -3.98 -7.71 15.07
C GLN A 18 -5.11 -8.65 14.62
N LEU A 19 -4.79 -9.90 14.22
CA LEU A 19 -5.80 -10.88 13.84
C LEU A 19 -6.52 -11.46 15.06
N ASN A 20 -5.82 -11.62 16.18
CA ASN A 20 -6.43 -12.02 17.45
C ASN A 20 -7.41 -10.96 17.96
N GLU A 21 -7.05 -9.67 17.95
CA GLU A 21 -7.94 -8.55 18.29
C GLU A 21 -9.22 -8.52 17.44
N GLN A 22 -9.18 -9.07 16.21
CA GLN A 22 -10.34 -9.19 15.33
C GLN A 22 -11.19 -10.45 15.59
N GLY A 23 -10.94 -11.16 16.69
CA GLY A 23 -11.69 -12.35 17.11
C GLY A 23 -11.45 -13.56 16.21
N ASN A 24 -10.19 -13.78 15.77
CA ASN A 24 -9.79 -15.04 15.13
C ASN A 24 -9.04 -15.91 16.15
N ASN A 25 -9.12 -17.23 15.98
CA ASN A 25 -8.33 -18.20 16.73
C ASN A 25 -6.96 -18.29 16.02
N ILE A 26 -5.90 -17.95 16.71
CA ILE A 26 -4.57 -17.91 16.12
C ILE A 26 -3.68 -18.99 16.73
N THR A 27 -3.01 -19.75 15.88
CA THR A 27 -1.90 -20.63 16.25
C THR A 27 -0.62 -20.12 15.61
N VAL A 28 0.43 -19.93 16.40
CA VAL A 28 1.75 -19.47 15.91
C VAL A 28 2.76 -20.61 15.96
N ILE A 29 3.60 -20.73 14.93
CA ILE A 29 4.67 -21.72 14.82
C ILE A 29 6.01 -21.00 14.63
N ASP A 30 7.01 -21.29 15.44
CA ASP A 30 8.42 -20.86 15.24
C ASP A 30 9.37 -21.91 15.80
N LEU A 31 10.61 -21.94 15.30
CA LEU A 31 11.67 -22.78 15.85
C LEU A 31 12.16 -22.31 17.22
N ALA A 32 12.05 -21.02 17.48
CA ALA A 32 12.55 -20.37 18.69
C ALA A 32 11.42 -20.25 19.74
N ALA A 33 11.56 -20.99 20.83
CA ALA A 33 10.58 -21.00 21.93
C ALA A 33 10.43 -19.62 22.59
N ASP A 34 11.49 -18.83 22.67
CA ASP A 34 11.47 -17.48 23.20
C ASP A 34 10.56 -16.55 22.43
N LYS A 35 10.52 -16.66 21.09
CA LYS A 35 9.61 -15.90 20.23
C LYS A 35 8.17 -16.32 20.41
N ILE A 36 7.90 -17.62 20.55
CA ILE A 36 6.55 -18.13 20.85
C ILE A 36 6.08 -17.57 22.19
N ASN A 37 6.91 -17.67 23.24
CA ASN A 37 6.59 -17.15 24.56
C ASN A 37 6.32 -15.64 24.56
N ALA A 38 7.08 -14.88 23.77
CA ALA A 38 6.87 -13.43 23.64
C ALA A 38 5.49 -13.07 23.04
N VAL A 39 4.98 -13.88 22.12
CA VAL A 39 3.65 -13.66 21.52
C VAL A 39 2.53 -14.14 22.45
N THR A 40 2.64 -15.37 22.99
CA THR A 40 1.61 -15.97 23.83
C THR A 40 1.45 -15.24 25.18
N SER A 41 2.48 -14.52 25.65
CA SER A 41 2.38 -13.68 26.85
C SER A 41 1.61 -12.37 26.63
N ARG A 42 1.46 -11.93 25.37
CA ARG A 42 0.78 -10.67 25.01
C ARG A 42 -0.62 -10.87 24.46
N CYS A 43 -0.87 -12.01 23.83
CA CYS A 43 -2.10 -12.30 23.10
C CYS A 43 -2.62 -13.69 23.49
N ASP A 44 -3.93 -13.87 23.43
CA ASP A 44 -4.58 -15.17 23.62
C ASP A 44 -4.45 -16.00 22.31
N VAL A 45 -3.27 -16.60 22.12
CA VAL A 45 -2.93 -17.40 20.95
C VAL A 45 -2.26 -18.71 21.35
N MET A 46 -2.45 -19.76 20.57
CA MET A 46 -1.76 -21.04 20.77
C MET A 46 -0.36 -20.99 20.15
N GLY A 47 0.63 -21.53 20.85
CA GLY A 47 2.03 -21.60 20.38
C GLY A 47 2.49 -23.02 20.16
N VAL A 48 3.13 -23.30 19.02
CA VAL A 48 3.76 -24.59 18.69
C VAL A 48 5.24 -24.34 18.34
N VAL A 49 6.14 -24.99 19.09
CA VAL A 49 7.58 -24.86 18.82
C VAL A 49 8.01 -25.97 17.86
N GLY A 50 8.47 -25.57 16.66
CA GLY A 50 8.93 -26.55 15.68
C GLY A 50 9.09 -25.99 14.27
N ASN A 51 9.50 -26.86 13.36
CA ASN A 51 9.65 -26.51 11.96
C ASN A 51 8.29 -26.54 11.23
N GLY A 52 7.76 -25.38 10.89
CA GLY A 52 6.49 -25.23 10.19
C GLY A 52 6.45 -25.89 8.79
N ALA A 53 7.58 -26.27 8.22
CA ALA A 53 7.65 -27.04 6.99
C ALA A 53 7.59 -28.57 7.22
N THR A 54 7.16 -29.03 8.38
CA THR A 54 6.92 -30.46 8.63
C THR A 54 5.44 -30.71 8.85
N HIS A 55 4.95 -31.81 8.27
CA HIS A 55 3.53 -32.20 8.39
C HIS A 55 3.12 -32.40 9.85
N LEU A 56 3.99 -33.04 10.68
CA LEU A 56 3.71 -33.32 12.08
C LEU A 56 3.46 -32.03 12.88
N ILE A 57 4.31 -31.00 12.72
CA ILE A 57 4.15 -29.70 13.41
C ILE A 57 2.89 -28.98 12.91
N GLN A 58 2.58 -29.06 11.63
CA GLN A 58 1.34 -28.47 11.11
C GLN A 58 0.09 -29.21 11.63
N GLN A 59 0.15 -30.54 11.82
CA GLN A 59 -0.94 -31.29 12.46
C GLN A 59 -1.10 -30.88 13.94
N GLU A 60 -0.02 -30.78 14.69
CA GLU A 60 -0.06 -30.28 16.08
C GLU A 60 -0.68 -28.87 16.15
N ALA A 61 -0.38 -28.02 15.16
CA ALA A 61 -0.95 -26.68 15.04
C ALA A 61 -2.42 -26.69 14.56
N GLY A 62 -3.00 -27.83 14.22
CA GLY A 62 -4.41 -27.95 13.82
C GLY A 62 -4.69 -27.69 12.35
N ILE A 63 -3.74 -27.96 11.43
CA ILE A 63 -3.84 -27.67 9.99
C ILE A 63 -5.10 -28.25 9.33
N GLU A 64 -5.61 -29.39 9.80
CA GLU A 64 -6.78 -30.05 9.26
C GLU A 64 -8.07 -29.24 9.39
N ARG A 65 -8.11 -28.31 10.37
CA ARG A 65 -9.26 -27.45 10.67
C ARG A 65 -8.99 -25.98 10.33
N ALA A 66 -7.75 -25.65 9.94
CA ALA A 66 -7.38 -24.27 9.65
C ALA A 66 -8.05 -23.74 8.38
N ASP A 67 -8.57 -22.53 8.45
CA ASP A 67 -9.10 -21.79 7.30
C ASP A 67 -7.97 -21.20 6.46
N LEU A 68 -6.87 -20.79 7.13
CA LEU A 68 -5.77 -20.06 6.51
C LEU A 68 -4.44 -20.39 7.18
N LEU A 69 -3.40 -20.61 6.38
CA LEU A 69 -2.01 -20.63 6.84
C LEU A 69 -1.24 -19.46 6.21
N ILE A 70 -0.50 -18.73 7.04
CA ILE A 70 0.32 -17.58 6.65
C ILE A 70 1.78 -17.89 6.97
N ALA A 71 2.64 -18.03 5.96
CA ALA A 71 4.06 -18.31 6.12
C ALA A 71 4.88 -17.02 5.93
N VAL A 72 5.53 -16.54 7.01
CA VAL A 72 6.30 -15.28 7.06
C VAL A 72 7.66 -15.45 7.75
N THR A 73 8.30 -16.59 7.53
CA THR A 73 9.64 -16.90 8.07
C THR A 73 10.75 -16.11 7.37
N GLY A 74 12.00 -16.33 7.73
CA GLY A 74 13.18 -15.69 7.13
C GLY A 74 13.53 -16.15 5.71
N SER A 75 13.04 -17.31 5.24
CA SER A 75 13.35 -17.91 3.93
C SER A 75 12.11 -17.99 3.06
N ASP A 76 12.25 -17.59 1.80
CA ASP A 76 11.19 -17.63 0.81
C ASP A 76 10.83 -19.07 0.45
N GLU A 77 11.84 -19.94 0.26
CA GLU A 77 11.67 -21.36 -0.01
C GLU A 77 10.94 -22.08 1.12
N LEU A 78 11.30 -21.75 2.38
CA LEU A 78 10.62 -22.31 3.55
C LEU A 78 9.16 -21.88 3.61
N ASN A 79 8.87 -20.61 3.28
CA ASN A 79 7.49 -20.11 3.23
C ASN A 79 6.66 -20.83 2.16
N LEU A 80 7.21 -21.02 0.96
CA LEU A 80 6.55 -21.75 -0.12
C LEU A 80 6.33 -23.22 0.27
N LEU A 81 7.32 -23.88 0.88
CA LEU A 81 7.22 -25.25 1.34
C LEU A 81 6.17 -25.43 2.45
N CYS A 82 6.12 -24.51 3.42
CA CYS A 82 5.07 -24.50 4.45
C CYS A 82 3.68 -24.45 3.83
N CYS A 83 3.49 -23.57 2.85
CA CYS A 83 2.22 -23.42 2.14
C CYS A 83 1.84 -24.68 1.33
N LEU A 84 2.81 -25.29 0.66
CA LEU A 84 2.59 -26.51 -0.13
C LEU A 84 2.13 -27.67 0.77
N ILE A 85 2.80 -27.89 1.91
CA ILE A 85 2.44 -28.92 2.88
C ILE A 85 1.04 -28.66 3.46
N ALA A 86 0.77 -27.43 3.87
CA ALA A 86 -0.54 -27.02 4.39
C ALA A 86 -1.67 -27.29 3.40
N LYS A 87 -1.43 -26.98 2.13
CA LYS A 87 -2.40 -27.24 1.05
C LYS A 87 -2.72 -28.72 0.88
N LYS A 88 -1.73 -29.59 1.08
CA LYS A 88 -1.89 -31.06 0.99
C LYS A 88 -2.46 -31.67 2.25
N ALA A 89 -2.14 -31.12 3.42
CA ALA A 89 -2.57 -31.66 4.71
C ALA A 89 -3.99 -31.23 5.10
N GLY A 90 -4.35 -29.97 4.93
CA GLY A 90 -5.62 -29.40 5.40
C GLY A 90 -6.51 -28.80 4.31
N ASN A 91 -6.02 -28.71 3.06
CA ASN A 91 -6.72 -28.02 1.97
C ASN A 91 -7.10 -26.56 2.31
N CYS A 92 -6.45 -25.98 3.31
CA CYS A 92 -6.66 -24.58 3.70
C CYS A 92 -6.11 -23.60 2.66
N ARG A 93 -6.51 -22.35 2.76
CA ARG A 93 -5.89 -21.29 1.97
C ARG A 93 -4.51 -20.96 2.50
N THR A 94 -3.62 -20.51 1.63
CA THR A 94 -2.23 -20.28 2.03
C THR A 94 -1.73 -18.93 1.51
N ILE A 95 -0.99 -18.21 2.35
CA ILE A 95 -0.29 -16.96 2.01
C ILE A 95 1.19 -17.17 2.25
N ALA A 96 2.02 -16.94 1.25
CA ALA A 96 3.47 -17.01 1.34
C ALA A 96 4.11 -15.63 1.23
N ARG A 97 5.07 -15.33 2.13
CA ARG A 97 5.97 -14.19 1.97
C ARG A 97 7.12 -14.58 1.04
N VAL A 98 7.32 -13.78 -0.02
CA VAL A 98 8.39 -13.95 -1.00
C VAL A 98 9.02 -12.58 -1.25
N ARG A 99 10.32 -12.43 -0.91
CA ARG A 99 11.04 -11.16 -0.95
C ARG A 99 12.01 -11.04 -2.11
N SER A 100 12.68 -12.16 -2.43
CA SER A 100 13.70 -12.18 -3.48
C SER A 100 13.14 -11.72 -4.82
N PRO A 101 13.83 -10.82 -5.54
CA PRO A 101 13.43 -10.39 -6.88
C PRO A 101 13.27 -11.56 -7.86
N GLN A 102 14.10 -12.61 -7.73
CA GLN A 102 14.02 -13.82 -8.57
C GLN A 102 12.66 -14.51 -8.46
N TYR A 103 12.20 -14.77 -7.24
CA TYR A 103 10.89 -15.40 -7.02
C TYR A 103 9.73 -14.43 -7.20
N SER A 104 9.92 -13.15 -6.90
CA SER A 104 8.89 -12.13 -7.02
C SER A 104 8.48 -11.90 -8.47
N SER A 105 9.41 -12.00 -9.43
CA SER A 105 9.12 -11.92 -10.86
C SER A 105 8.25 -13.09 -11.35
N GLU A 106 8.36 -14.25 -10.70
CA GLU A 106 7.61 -15.48 -10.99
C GLU A 106 6.38 -15.66 -10.06
N ALA A 107 6.06 -14.68 -9.23
CA ALA A 107 4.97 -14.77 -8.26
C ALA A 107 3.61 -15.20 -8.84
N PRO A 108 3.19 -14.77 -10.06
CA PRO A 108 1.97 -15.28 -10.69
C PRO A 108 2.03 -16.80 -10.95
N PHE A 109 3.15 -17.29 -11.52
CA PHE A 109 3.36 -18.72 -11.76
C PHE A 109 3.36 -19.51 -10.45
N LEU A 110 4.15 -19.08 -9.46
CA LEU A 110 4.20 -19.74 -8.14
C LEU A 110 2.83 -19.76 -7.46
N LYS A 111 2.07 -18.66 -7.57
CA LYS A 111 0.72 -18.59 -7.03
C LYS A 111 -0.20 -19.65 -7.64
N ASP A 112 -0.20 -19.76 -8.97
CA ASP A 112 -1.10 -20.62 -9.69
C ASP A 112 -0.70 -22.12 -9.52
N GLU A 113 0.58 -22.45 -9.70
CA GLU A 113 1.08 -23.85 -9.62
C GLU A 113 1.04 -24.40 -8.19
N LEU A 114 1.36 -23.59 -7.18
CA LEU A 114 1.27 -24.01 -5.78
C LEU A 114 -0.12 -23.79 -5.17
N GLY A 115 -1.06 -23.23 -5.93
CA GLY A 115 -2.41 -22.93 -5.49
C GLY A 115 -2.48 -21.98 -4.30
N LEU A 116 -1.56 -21.01 -4.25
CA LEU A 116 -1.52 -20.03 -3.17
C LEU A 116 -2.66 -19.02 -3.32
N ALA A 117 -3.28 -18.67 -2.22
CA ALA A 117 -4.29 -17.62 -2.21
C ALA A 117 -3.66 -16.24 -2.46
N MET A 118 -2.47 -16.02 -1.88
CA MET A 118 -1.71 -14.78 -2.03
C MET A 118 -0.21 -15.02 -1.91
N VAL A 119 0.57 -14.28 -2.69
CA VAL A 119 2.00 -14.07 -2.48
C VAL A 119 2.18 -12.62 -2.04
N ILE A 120 2.92 -12.39 -0.95
CA ILE A 120 3.21 -11.05 -0.43
C ILE A 120 4.72 -10.77 -0.48
N ASN A 121 5.05 -9.56 -0.91
CA ASN A 121 6.40 -9.02 -0.90
C ASN A 121 6.41 -7.68 -0.14
N PRO A 122 6.86 -7.70 1.13
CA PRO A 122 6.90 -6.48 1.96
C PRO A 122 7.78 -5.39 1.38
N GLU A 123 8.92 -5.78 0.83
CA GLU A 123 9.92 -4.87 0.28
C GLU A 123 9.38 -4.20 -0.99
N LEU A 124 8.76 -4.95 -1.89
CA LEU A 124 8.12 -4.41 -3.07
C LEU A 124 6.94 -3.50 -2.72
N ALA A 125 6.11 -3.89 -1.75
CA ALA A 125 4.98 -3.08 -1.31
C ALA A 125 5.45 -1.74 -0.69
N ALA A 126 6.50 -1.77 0.12
CA ALA A 126 7.12 -0.57 0.69
C ALA A 126 7.77 0.30 -0.40
N ALA A 127 8.47 -0.30 -1.37
CA ALA A 127 9.06 0.41 -2.50
C ALA A 127 7.98 1.14 -3.34
N GLN A 128 6.85 0.48 -3.59
CA GLN A 128 5.71 1.10 -4.28
C GLN A 128 5.12 2.29 -3.50
N GLU A 129 5.05 2.18 -2.17
CA GLU A 129 4.60 3.28 -1.30
C GLU A 129 5.57 4.46 -1.35
N ILE A 130 6.88 4.20 -1.20
CA ILE A 130 7.91 5.23 -1.30
C ILE A 130 7.88 5.91 -2.67
N ALA A 131 7.83 5.15 -3.74
CA ALA A 131 7.77 5.70 -5.10
C ALA A 131 6.54 6.58 -5.34
N ARG A 132 5.39 6.24 -4.73
CA ARG A 132 4.18 7.09 -4.76
C ARG A 132 4.41 8.43 -4.05
N VAL A 133 4.97 8.40 -2.86
CA VAL A 133 5.29 9.61 -2.10
C VAL A 133 6.27 10.50 -2.85
N LEU A 134 7.27 9.91 -3.50
CA LEU A 134 8.25 10.65 -4.29
C LEU A 134 7.67 11.26 -5.58
N ARG A 135 6.70 10.58 -6.22
CA ARG A 135 5.98 11.12 -7.38
C ARG A 135 5.05 12.27 -7.04
N PHE A 136 4.44 12.25 -5.86
CA PHE A 136 3.49 13.25 -5.40
C PHE A 136 3.88 13.79 -4.02
N PRO A 137 5.03 14.50 -3.91
CA PRO A 137 5.56 14.92 -2.61
C PRO A 137 4.61 15.81 -1.80
N SER A 138 3.73 16.51 -2.49
CA SER A 138 2.76 17.43 -1.88
C SER A 138 1.40 16.77 -1.58
N ALA A 139 1.18 15.50 -1.96
CA ALA A 139 -0.05 14.81 -1.59
C ALA A 139 -0.04 14.47 -0.10
N MET A 140 -1.15 14.78 0.59
CA MET A 140 -1.31 14.46 2.01
C MET A 140 -1.51 12.96 2.22
N LYS A 141 -2.18 12.29 1.28
CA LYS A 141 -2.46 10.86 1.30
C LYS A 141 -2.68 10.34 -0.12
N ILE A 142 -2.19 9.14 -0.38
CA ILE A 142 -2.40 8.44 -1.64
C ILE A 142 -2.91 7.04 -1.33
N GLU A 143 -4.08 6.71 -1.83
CA GLU A 143 -4.65 5.37 -1.74
C GLU A 143 -4.75 4.76 -3.13
N THR A 144 -4.59 3.44 -3.23
CA THR A 144 -4.65 2.76 -4.52
C THR A 144 -5.68 1.65 -4.53
N PHE A 145 -6.40 1.55 -5.63
CA PHE A 145 -7.38 0.52 -5.93
C PHE A 145 -6.96 -0.26 -7.17
N SER A 146 -7.59 -1.40 -7.38
CA SER A 146 -7.40 -2.22 -8.59
C SER A 146 -5.91 -2.51 -8.88
N ARG A 147 -5.18 -2.92 -7.84
CA ARG A 147 -3.75 -3.23 -7.88
C ARG A 147 -2.87 -2.05 -8.33
N GLY A 148 -3.20 -0.84 -7.86
CA GLY A 148 -2.41 0.37 -8.15
C GLY A 148 -2.75 1.06 -9.46
N ARG A 149 -3.82 0.66 -10.17
CA ARG A 149 -4.23 1.28 -11.43
C ARG A 149 -5.09 2.52 -11.24
N VAL A 150 -5.84 2.58 -10.14
CA VAL A 150 -6.65 3.72 -9.74
C VAL A 150 -5.99 4.34 -8.53
N GLU A 151 -5.61 5.61 -8.62
CA GLU A 151 -5.07 6.37 -7.50
C GLU A 151 -6.11 7.37 -7.02
N LEU A 152 -6.30 7.40 -5.72
CA LEU A 152 -7.08 8.42 -5.04
C LEU A 152 -6.10 9.27 -4.24
N LEU A 153 -6.01 10.52 -4.64
CA LEU A 153 -5.03 11.50 -4.17
C LEU A 153 -5.74 12.53 -3.31
N LYS A 154 -5.31 12.68 -2.07
CA LYS A 154 -5.79 13.69 -1.14
C LYS A 154 -4.75 14.81 -1.01
N PHE A 155 -5.16 16.04 -1.22
CA PHE A 155 -4.31 17.23 -1.17
C PHE A 155 -5.07 18.44 -0.67
N ARG A 156 -4.35 19.43 -0.16
CA ARG A 156 -4.90 20.72 0.24
C ARG A 156 -4.85 21.70 -0.92
N LEU A 157 -5.95 22.39 -1.17
CA LEU A 157 -6.03 23.40 -2.23
C LEU A 157 -5.14 24.60 -1.87
N PRO A 158 -4.20 25.02 -2.74
CA PRO A 158 -3.42 26.24 -2.54
C PRO A 158 -4.28 27.50 -2.47
N GLU A 159 -3.82 28.52 -1.80
CA GLU A 159 -4.53 29.80 -1.67
C GLU A 159 -4.68 30.53 -3.03
N ASP A 160 -3.72 30.34 -3.94
CA ASP A 160 -3.69 30.91 -5.30
C ASP A 160 -4.26 29.96 -6.38
N SER A 161 -4.99 28.93 -5.98
CA SER A 161 -5.47 27.92 -6.91
C SER A 161 -6.60 28.47 -7.80
N PRO A 162 -6.53 28.24 -9.12
CA PRO A 162 -7.59 28.59 -10.05
C PRO A 162 -8.91 27.81 -9.82
N LEU A 163 -8.91 26.80 -8.92
CA LEU A 163 -10.13 26.10 -8.52
C LEU A 163 -10.97 26.90 -7.53
N ALA A 164 -10.40 27.79 -6.73
CA ALA A 164 -11.16 28.58 -5.77
C ALA A 164 -12.27 29.39 -6.48
N GLY A 165 -13.50 29.24 -6.01
CA GLY A 165 -14.69 29.86 -6.61
C GLY A 165 -15.30 29.12 -7.80
N LEU A 166 -14.69 28.04 -8.29
CA LEU A 166 -15.28 27.19 -9.34
C LEU A 166 -16.18 26.12 -8.74
N ALA A 167 -17.23 25.75 -9.46
CA ALA A 167 -18.01 24.56 -9.15
C ALA A 167 -17.34 23.28 -9.70
N VAL A 168 -17.51 22.14 -9.03
CA VAL A 168 -16.93 20.85 -9.44
C VAL A 168 -17.24 20.51 -10.91
N LYS A 169 -18.47 20.76 -11.39
CA LYS A 169 -18.88 20.53 -12.78
C LYS A 169 -18.10 21.36 -13.81
N GLU A 170 -17.47 22.45 -13.41
CA GLU A 170 -16.72 23.34 -14.29
C GLU A 170 -15.27 22.90 -14.53
N ILE A 171 -14.75 21.96 -13.73
CA ILE A 171 -13.36 21.47 -13.85
C ILE A 171 -13.10 20.94 -15.27
N ALA A 172 -13.96 20.05 -15.75
CA ALA A 172 -13.76 19.41 -17.06
C ALA A 172 -13.76 20.42 -18.22
N SER A 173 -14.61 21.47 -18.16
CA SER A 173 -14.73 22.47 -19.21
C SER A 173 -13.67 23.56 -19.12
N LYS A 174 -13.36 24.06 -17.91
CA LYS A 174 -12.41 25.17 -17.72
C LYS A 174 -10.95 24.73 -17.67
N LEU A 175 -10.68 23.57 -17.06
CA LEU A 175 -9.30 23.07 -16.94
C LEU A 175 -8.95 21.98 -17.97
N LEU A 176 -9.92 21.49 -18.74
CA LEU A 176 -9.72 20.41 -19.71
C LEU A 176 -9.02 19.20 -19.07
N CYS A 177 -9.42 18.84 -17.85
CA CYS A 177 -8.89 17.72 -17.09
C CYS A 177 -9.94 16.64 -16.91
N ASP A 178 -9.50 15.40 -17.02
CA ASP A 178 -10.34 14.22 -16.82
C ASP A 178 -9.98 13.57 -15.46
N VAL A 179 -10.41 14.24 -14.40
CA VAL A 179 -10.31 13.79 -13.01
C VAL A 179 -11.69 13.81 -12.36
N LEU A 180 -11.93 12.93 -11.40
CA LEU A 180 -13.16 12.92 -10.62
C LEU A 180 -12.85 13.38 -9.20
N VAL A 181 -13.49 14.46 -8.78
CA VAL A 181 -13.46 14.87 -7.37
C VAL A 181 -14.42 13.97 -6.60
N CYS A 182 -13.91 13.31 -5.55
CA CYS A 182 -14.67 12.36 -4.74
C CYS A 182 -15.13 12.97 -3.43
N THR A 183 -14.21 13.63 -2.71
CA THR A 183 -14.54 14.25 -1.42
C THR A 183 -13.94 15.63 -1.31
N ILE A 184 -14.59 16.47 -0.51
CA ILE A 184 -14.12 17.80 -0.15
C ILE A 184 -14.27 17.93 1.36
N GLU A 185 -13.17 18.29 2.04
CA GLU A 185 -13.15 18.54 3.49
C GLU A 185 -12.96 20.04 3.70
N ARG A 186 -13.82 20.65 4.46
CA ARG A 186 -13.79 22.08 4.83
C ARG A 186 -13.94 22.19 6.35
N GLY A 187 -12.88 22.58 7.03
CA GLY A 187 -12.81 22.50 8.48
C GLY A 187 -12.96 21.04 8.97
N ASP A 188 -13.90 20.80 9.87
CA ASP A 188 -14.17 19.45 10.40
C ASP A 188 -15.26 18.69 9.63
N GLU A 189 -15.81 19.27 8.57
CA GLU A 189 -16.86 18.67 7.77
C GLU A 189 -16.31 18.02 6.51
N ALA A 190 -16.93 16.90 6.11
CA ALA A 190 -16.59 16.13 4.93
C ALA A 190 -17.80 15.94 4.04
N TYR A 191 -17.65 16.25 2.76
CA TYR A 191 -18.69 16.18 1.77
C TYR A 191 -18.32 15.20 0.66
N ILE A 192 -19.26 14.38 0.21
CA ILE A 192 -19.13 13.71 -1.09
C ILE A 192 -19.38 14.76 -2.16
N ALA A 193 -18.46 14.87 -3.10
CA ALA A 193 -18.50 15.91 -4.11
C ALA A 193 -19.75 15.77 -5.01
N ASN A 194 -20.44 16.84 -5.21
CA ASN A 194 -21.49 16.96 -6.23
C ASN A 194 -21.13 18.10 -7.20
N GLY A 195 -21.71 18.06 -8.40
CA GLY A 195 -21.35 19.00 -9.46
C GLY A 195 -21.55 20.49 -9.15
N ASN A 196 -22.40 20.83 -8.18
CA ASN A 196 -22.70 22.21 -7.79
C ASN A 196 -21.87 22.71 -6.60
N PHE A 197 -21.07 21.84 -5.98
CA PHE A 197 -20.19 22.24 -4.87
C PHE A 197 -19.13 23.23 -5.37
N VAL A 198 -18.99 24.36 -4.71
CA VAL A 198 -18.02 25.41 -5.05
C VAL A 198 -16.81 25.29 -4.12
N PHE A 199 -15.62 25.21 -4.72
CA PHE A 199 -14.36 25.13 -3.98
C PHE A 199 -14.05 26.45 -3.28
N ALA A 200 -13.44 26.32 -2.10
CA ALA A 200 -12.87 27.43 -1.35
C ALA A 200 -11.36 27.18 -1.12
N GLU A 201 -10.66 28.24 -0.80
CA GLU A 201 -9.26 28.17 -0.38
C GLU A 201 -9.11 27.22 0.83
N LYS A 202 -8.00 26.50 0.88
CA LYS A 202 -7.65 25.55 1.97
C LYS A 202 -8.56 24.32 2.06
N ASP A 203 -9.54 24.15 1.15
CA ASP A 203 -10.25 22.88 1.08
C ASP A 203 -9.28 21.71 0.91
N VAL A 204 -9.54 20.60 1.59
CA VAL A 204 -8.82 19.36 1.35
C VAL A 204 -9.64 18.49 0.41
N ILE A 205 -9.08 18.21 -0.77
CA ILE A 205 -9.78 17.59 -1.89
C ILE A 205 -9.22 16.19 -2.11
N SER A 206 -10.11 15.22 -2.34
CA SER A 206 -9.69 13.89 -2.82
C SER A 206 -10.16 13.69 -4.25
N ILE A 207 -9.24 13.37 -5.14
CA ILE A 207 -9.53 13.09 -6.56
C ILE A 207 -9.18 11.65 -6.92
N VAL A 208 -9.93 11.08 -7.85
CA VAL A 208 -9.57 9.84 -8.55
C VAL A 208 -9.08 10.18 -9.94
N ALA A 209 -7.89 9.68 -10.28
CA ALA A 209 -7.29 9.83 -11.59
C ALA A 209 -6.29 8.70 -11.89
N SER A 210 -5.91 8.53 -13.15
CA SER A 210 -4.68 7.80 -13.47
C SER A 210 -3.45 8.68 -13.16
N PRO A 211 -2.26 8.09 -12.89
CA PRO A 211 -1.07 8.86 -12.53
C PRO A 211 -0.74 9.99 -13.51
N LYS A 212 -0.87 9.72 -14.82
CA LYS A 212 -0.63 10.73 -15.87
C LYS A 212 -1.62 11.90 -15.81
N LYS A 213 -2.91 11.60 -15.61
CA LYS A 213 -3.97 12.62 -15.53
C LYS A 213 -3.88 13.43 -14.25
N ALA A 214 -3.47 12.81 -13.14
CA ALA A 214 -3.21 13.49 -11.88
C ALA A 214 -2.10 14.55 -12.01
N ASN A 215 -0.97 14.19 -12.63
CA ASN A 215 0.13 15.15 -12.87
C ASN A 215 -0.31 16.34 -13.76
N ASP A 216 -1.08 16.08 -14.82
CA ASP A 216 -1.61 17.14 -15.68
C ASP A 216 -2.57 18.07 -14.91
N PHE A 217 -3.43 17.50 -14.09
CA PHE A 217 -4.35 18.25 -13.24
C PHE A 217 -3.59 19.14 -12.24
N PHE A 218 -2.64 18.61 -11.49
CA PHE A 218 -1.85 19.36 -10.51
C PHE A 218 -1.12 20.53 -11.15
N ARG A 219 -0.53 20.35 -12.35
CA ARG A 219 0.10 21.42 -13.11
C ARG A 219 -0.88 22.53 -13.47
N LYS A 220 -2.10 22.18 -13.88
CA LYS A 220 -3.12 23.15 -14.29
C LYS A 220 -3.75 23.94 -13.14
N ILE A 221 -3.73 23.39 -11.92
CA ILE A 221 -4.21 24.11 -10.73
C ILE A 221 -3.09 24.85 -9.99
N ASN A 222 -1.94 25.04 -10.65
CA ASN A 222 -0.74 25.68 -10.07
C ASN A 222 -0.25 25.00 -8.79
N TYR A 223 -0.59 23.71 -8.60
CA TYR A 223 -0.11 22.94 -7.48
C TYR A 223 1.37 22.66 -7.71
N LYS A 224 2.23 23.27 -6.89
CA LYS A 224 3.67 23.01 -6.95
C LYS A 224 3.92 21.55 -6.58
N THR A 225 3.80 20.66 -7.56
CA THR A 225 4.42 19.37 -7.46
C THR A 225 5.90 19.61 -7.65
N ASN A 226 6.65 19.71 -6.56
CA ASN A 226 8.10 19.60 -6.62
C ASN A 226 8.36 18.14 -7.03
N SER A 227 8.22 17.85 -8.33
CA SER A 227 8.46 16.51 -8.84
C SER A 227 9.92 16.18 -8.58
N VAL A 228 10.15 15.18 -7.77
CA VAL A 228 11.48 14.64 -7.53
C VAL A 228 12.02 14.13 -8.86
N LYS A 229 13.17 14.66 -9.27
CA LYS A 229 13.85 14.27 -10.52
C LYS A 229 14.97 13.26 -10.26
N ASP A 230 15.56 13.34 -9.10
CA ASP A 230 16.67 12.52 -8.67
C ASP A 230 16.48 12.10 -7.20
N VAL A 231 16.93 10.91 -6.87
CA VAL A 231 16.79 10.30 -5.55
C VAL A 231 18.11 9.70 -5.12
N MET A 232 18.56 10.07 -3.92
CA MET A 232 19.66 9.40 -3.25
C MET A 232 19.12 8.38 -2.25
N ILE A 233 19.53 7.12 -2.37
CA ILE A 233 19.10 6.00 -1.53
C ILE A 233 20.29 5.55 -0.67
N ALA A 234 20.13 5.57 0.65
CA ALA A 234 21.09 4.97 1.58
C ALA A 234 20.64 3.53 1.90
N GLY A 235 21.34 2.54 1.32
CA GLY A 235 21.09 1.11 1.46
C GLY A 235 20.57 0.45 0.18
N GLY A 236 21.40 -0.40 -0.44
CA GLY A 236 21.14 -1.16 -1.68
C GLY A 236 20.50 -2.55 -1.48
N GLY A 237 19.83 -2.81 -0.35
CA GLY A 237 19.13 -4.06 -0.07
C GLY A 237 17.94 -4.32 -1.01
N GLU A 238 17.11 -5.33 -0.70
CA GLU A 238 15.96 -5.72 -1.53
C GLU A 238 14.97 -4.57 -1.77
N LEU A 239 14.68 -3.79 -0.71
CA LEU A 239 13.79 -2.63 -0.82
C LEU A 239 14.40 -1.56 -1.73
N GLY A 240 15.70 -1.27 -1.58
CA GLY A 240 16.43 -0.34 -2.45
C GLY A 240 16.41 -0.80 -3.91
N HIS A 241 16.58 -2.10 -4.16
CA HIS A 241 16.48 -2.71 -5.49
C HIS A 241 15.10 -2.44 -6.13
N TYR A 242 14.01 -2.83 -5.45
CA TYR A 242 12.65 -2.61 -5.98
C TYR A 242 12.32 -1.12 -6.18
N LEU A 243 12.76 -0.27 -5.24
CA LEU A 243 12.55 1.16 -5.35
C LEU A 243 13.26 1.73 -6.58
N THR A 244 14.51 1.35 -6.79
CA THR A 244 15.30 1.76 -7.96
C THR A 244 14.61 1.37 -9.25
N GLU A 245 14.17 0.12 -9.39
CA GLU A 245 13.45 -0.35 -10.59
C GLU A 245 12.19 0.47 -10.88
N ILE A 246 11.41 0.81 -9.84
CA ILE A 246 10.17 1.60 -9.98
C ILE A 246 10.48 3.04 -10.36
N LEU A 247 11.50 3.65 -9.76
CA LEU A 247 11.90 5.03 -10.01
C LEU A 247 12.44 5.21 -11.43
N LEU A 248 13.29 4.30 -11.90
CA LEU A 248 13.80 4.31 -13.28
C LEU A 248 12.67 4.22 -14.31
N LYS A 249 11.70 3.32 -14.11
CA LYS A 249 10.49 3.22 -14.95
C LYS A 249 9.65 4.52 -14.94
N SER A 250 9.81 5.33 -13.92
CA SER A 250 9.12 6.63 -13.77
C SER A 250 9.94 7.80 -14.30
N GLY A 251 11.15 7.56 -14.85
CA GLY A 251 12.07 8.57 -15.36
C GLY A 251 12.75 9.39 -14.26
N ILE A 252 12.89 8.83 -13.06
CA ILE A 252 13.58 9.45 -11.93
C ILE A 252 14.99 8.86 -11.84
N SER A 253 16.01 9.71 -11.81
CA SER A 253 17.41 9.29 -11.66
C SER A 253 17.67 8.78 -10.25
N VAL A 254 18.51 7.76 -10.12
CA VAL A 254 18.80 7.12 -8.83
C VAL A 254 20.29 7.05 -8.57
N LYS A 255 20.66 7.39 -7.34
CA LYS A 255 21.98 7.19 -6.76
C LYS A 255 21.87 6.33 -5.52
N ILE A 256 22.65 5.25 -5.42
CA ILE A 256 22.63 4.32 -4.29
C ILE A 256 23.96 4.38 -3.54
N ILE A 257 23.92 4.52 -2.23
CA ILE A 257 25.05 4.36 -1.35
C ILE A 257 24.90 3.03 -0.61
N GLU A 258 25.85 2.13 -0.84
CA GLU A 258 25.84 0.78 -0.26
C GLU A 258 27.23 0.43 0.29
N LYS A 259 27.23 -0.10 1.50
CA LYS A 259 28.47 -0.43 2.23
C LYS A 259 29.11 -1.73 1.74
N ASN A 260 28.31 -2.68 1.30
CA ASN A 260 28.78 -3.99 0.85
C ASN A 260 29.26 -3.93 -0.60
N LEU A 261 30.57 -4.07 -0.84
CA LEU A 261 31.17 -4.01 -2.17
C LEU A 261 30.55 -5.01 -3.15
N LYS A 262 30.35 -6.25 -2.72
CA LYS A 262 29.73 -7.27 -3.59
C LYS A 262 28.33 -6.87 -4.03
N ARG A 263 27.57 -6.26 -3.10
CA ARG A 263 26.23 -5.77 -3.44
C ARG A 263 26.28 -4.59 -4.39
N CYS A 264 27.27 -3.71 -4.26
CA CYS A 264 27.50 -2.63 -5.22
C CYS A 264 27.76 -3.17 -6.63
N GLU A 265 28.61 -4.22 -6.76
CA GLU A 265 28.89 -4.88 -8.03
C GLU A 265 27.62 -5.47 -8.65
N GLU A 266 26.83 -6.24 -7.87
CA GLU A 266 25.54 -6.79 -8.30
C GLU A 266 24.57 -5.70 -8.81
N LEU A 267 24.44 -4.58 -8.09
CA LEU A 267 23.57 -3.47 -8.48
C LEU A 267 24.05 -2.74 -9.74
N SER A 268 25.37 -2.58 -9.89
CA SER A 268 25.97 -1.94 -11.06
C SER A 268 25.84 -2.79 -12.32
N GLU A 269 25.82 -4.12 -12.19
CA GLU A 269 25.57 -5.04 -13.32
C GLU A 269 24.10 -5.02 -13.78
N LEU A 270 23.16 -4.66 -12.88
CA LEU A 270 21.73 -4.64 -13.22
C LEU A 270 21.29 -3.38 -13.96
N TRP A 271 21.95 -2.24 -13.72
CA TRP A 271 21.51 -0.94 -14.27
C TRP A 271 22.67 -0.04 -14.65
N ASP A 272 22.80 0.24 -15.94
CA ASP A 272 23.81 1.17 -16.49
C ASP A 272 23.52 2.64 -16.10
N ASP A 273 22.25 2.98 -15.90
CA ASP A 273 21.78 4.36 -15.61
C ASP A 273 21.74 4.70 -14.10
N VAL A 274 22.24 3.82 -13.22
CA VAL A 274 22.25 4.02 -11.78
C VAL A 274 23.67 4.31 -11.28
N THR A 275 23.83 5.38 -10.54
CA THR A 275 25.11 5.63 -9.86
C THR A 275 25.17 4.85 -8.55
N VAL A 276 26.03 3.84 -8.47
CA VAL A 276 26.26 3.06 -7.24
C VAL A 276 27.57 3.49 -6.59
N ILE A 277 27.52 3.93 -5.35
CA ILE A 277 28.67 4.37 -4.57
C ILE A 277 28.93 3.37 -3.46
N ASN A 278 30.11 2.75 -3.46
CA ASN A 278 30.54 1.91 -2.35
C ASN A 278 31.02 2.80 -1.19
N GLY A 279 30.24 2.89 -0.14
CA GLY A 279 30.51 3.73 1.02
C GLY A 279 29.57 3.46 2.19
N ASP A 280 30.00 3.87 3.38
CA ASP A 280 29.17 3.86 4.56
C ASP A 280 28.35 5.14 4.62
N ALA A 281 27.03 5.03 4.51
CA ALA A 281 26.14 6.19 4.55
C ALA A 281 26.17 6.91 5.92
N SER A 282 26.65 6.27 6.98
CA SER A 282 26.83 6.92 8.29
C SER A 282 28.00 7.93 8.31
N ASP A 283 28.88 7.88 7.30
CA ASP A 283 29.91 8.88 7.10
C ASP A 283 29.33 10.08 6.31
N GLN A 284 29.24 11.22 6.97
CA GLN A 284 28.71 12.45 6.38
C GLN A 284 29.45 12.91 5.13
N ASN A 285 30.78 12.68 5.06
CA ASN A 285 31.58 13.07 3.90
C ASN A 285 31.18 12.27 2.66
N VAL A 286 30.89 10.97 2.81
CA VAL A 286 30.39 10.12 1.72
C VAL A 286 29.07 10.65 1.16
N LEU A 287 28.16 11.10 2.02
CA LEU A 287 26.88 11.66 1.59
C LEU A 287 27.05 13.02 0.88
N LEU A 288 27.90 13.91 1.41
CA LEU A 288 28.16 15.24 0.82
C LEU A 288 28.89 15.11 -0.51
N GLU A 289 29.94 14.28 -0.61
CA GLU A 289 30.65 14.00 -1.87
C GLU A 289 29.73 13.35 -2.92
N ALA A 290 28.75 12.55 -2.47
CA ALA A 290 27.72 12.00 -3.33
C ALA A 290 26.69 13.04 -3.83
N GLY A 291 26.73 14.29 -3.34
CA GLY A 291 25.83 15.38 -3.74
C GLY A 291 24.50 15.37 -2.99
N LEU A 292 24.50 15.09 -1.69
CA LEU A 292 23.30 15.09 -0.85
C LEU A 292 22.55 16.43 -0.86
N GLU A 293 23.30 17.54 -0.84
CA GLU A 293 22.74 18.91 -0.80
C GLU A 293 21.89 19.24 -2.03
N GLU A 294 22.20 18.61 -3.17
CA GLU A 294 21.54 18.85 -4.46
C GLU A 294 20.45 17.81 -4.75
N ALA A 295 20.35 16.77 -3.90
CA ALA A 295 19.40 15.69 -4.10
C ALA A 295 17.94 16.14 -3.97
N GLY A 296 17.13 15.88 -4.98
CA GLY A 296 15.69 16.16 -4.97
C GLY A 296 14.94 15.37 -3.91
N ALA A 297 15.44 14.18 -3.55
CA ALA A 297 14.98 13.42 -2.39
C ALA A 297 16.08 12.53 -1.80
N PHE A 298 15.99 12.28 -0.50
CA PHE A 298 16.84 11.31 0.21
C PHE A 298 15.98 10.22 0.86
N VAL A 299 16.37 8.96 0.67
CA VAL A 299 15.64 7.79 1.17
C VAL A 299 16.56 6.93 2.02
N ALA A 300 16.34 6.87 3.33
CA ALA A 300 17.11 6.07 4.27
C ALA A 300 16.50 4.67 4.42
N LEU A 301 17.21 3.65 3.91
CA LEU A 301 16.76 2.25 3.84
C LEU A 301 17.73 1.26 4.49
N THR A 302 18.64 1.70 5.35
CA THR A 302 19.55 0.79 6.04
C THR A 302 18.77 -0.20 6.95
N ASN A 303 19.46 -1.16 7.55
CA ASN A 303 18.81 -2.12 8.45
C ASN A 303 18.70 -1.62 9.90
N LEU A 304 19.25 -0.45 10.21
CA LEU A 304 19.27 0.16 11.54
C LEU A 304 18.32 1.36 11.56
N ASP A 305 17.29 1.28 12.40
CA ASP A 305 16.24 2.31 12.47
C ASP A 305 16.80 3.64 12.98
N GLU A 306 17.67 3.58 14.00
CA GLU A 306 18.33 4.74 14.60
C GLU A 306 19.23 5.44 13.57
N GLU A 307 19.94 4.66 12.76
CA GLU A 307 20.78 5.18 11.68
C GLU A 307 19.91 5.87 10.61
N ASN A 308 18.81 5.24 10.18
CA ASN A 308 17.89 5.83 9.20
C ASN A 308 17.31 7.17 9.69
N ILE A 309 16.99 7.28 10.98
CA ILE A 309 16.53 8.54 11.59
C ILE A 309 17.63 9.60 11.53
N MET A 310 18.85 9.26 11.97
CA MET A 310 19.97 10.21 11.97
C MET A 310 20.34 10.65 10.56
N LEU A 311 20.39 9.75 9.60
CA LEU A 311 20.61 10.04 8.19
C LEU A 311 19.57 11.01 7.62
N SER A 312 18.29 10.77 7.92
CA SER A 312 17.21 11.64 7.45
C SER A 312 17.28 13.05 8.09
N LEU A 313 17.59 13.15 9.38
CA LEU A 313 17.78 14.43 10.04
C LEU A 313 19.00 15.19 9.49
N PHE A 314 20.09 14.48 9.21
CA PHE A 314 21.25 15.07 8.56
C PHE A 314 20.93 15.57 7.15
N ALA A 315 20.29 14.74 6.32
CA ALA A 315 19.84 15.12 4.99
C ALA A 315 18.91 16.34 5.01
N LYS A 316 18.05 16.44 6.01
CA LYS A 316 17.20 17.63 6.21
C LYS A 316 18.03 18.89 6.48
N SER A 317 19.03 18.78 7.35
CA SER A 317 19.91 19.91 7.68
C SER A 317 20.80 20.34 6.49
N ALA A 318 21.13 19.41 5.60
CA ALA A 318 21.88 19.64 4.38
C ALA A 318 21.04 20.23 3.23
N GLY A 319 19.71 20.29 3.36
CA GLY A 319 18.84 20.96 2.39
C GLY A 319 18.11 20.05 1.40
N SER A 320 18.16 18.72 1.56
CA SER A 320 17.40 17.79 0.71
C SER A 320 15.90 18.09 0.74
N ALA A 321 15.26 18.14 -0.44
CA ALA A 321 13.90 18.65 -0.59
C ALA A 321 12.82 17.71 -0.07
N LYS A 322 13.01 16.39 -0.15
CA LYS A 322 12.05 15.36 0.32
C LYS A 322 12.77 14.23 1.03
N LEU A 323 12.24 13.85 2.19
CA LEU A 323 12.84 12.79 3.02
C LEU A 323 11.90 11.62 3.17
N VAL A 324 12.45 10.40 3.07
CA VAL A 324 11.74 9.16 3.39
C VAL A 324 12.61 8.30 4.30
N THR A 325 12.05 7.94 5.44
CA THR A 325 12.75 7.18 6.49
C THR A 325 12.09 5.82 6.70
N LYS A 326 12.82 4.73 6.49
CA LYS A 326 12.34 3.39 6.85
C LYS A 326 12.54 3.12 8.33
N ILE A 327 11.48 2.67 9.01
CA ILE A 327 11.52 2.24 10.41
C ILE A 327 10.88 0.86 10.54
N ASN A 328 11.58 -0.08 11.18
CA ASN A 328 11.11 -1.44 11.38
C ASN A 328 10.52 -1.67 12.78
N ARG A 329 10.90 -0.86 13.79
CA ARG A 329 10.43 -0.96 15.18
C ARG A 329 9.56 0.25 15.50
N ILE A 330 8.44 0.03 16.18
CA ILE A 330 7.48 1.09 16.55
C ILE A 330 7.56 1.44 18.04
N GLU A 331 8.52 0.88 18.77
CA GLU A 331 8.62 1.05 20.24
C GLU A 331 8.77 2.52 20.69
N PHE A 332 9.29 3.39 19.81
CA PHE A 332 9.48 4.81 20.07
C PHE A 332 8.61 5.71 19.18
N ASP A 333 7.46 5.24 18.70
CA ASP A 333 6.61 5.96 17.74
C ASP A 333 6.22 7.36 18.21
N GLU A 334 5.96 7.55 19.52
CA GLU A 334 5.67 8.88 20.07
C GLU A 334 6.87 9.83 19.98
N VAL A 335 8.09 9.34 20.23
CA VAL A 335 9.29 10.16 20.10
C VAL A 335 9.55 10.49 18.62
N ILE A 336 9.40 9.51 17.75
CA ILE A 336 9.63 9.63 16.31
C ILE A 336 8.67 10.68 15.68
N LYS A 337 7.41 10.74 16.13
CA LYS A 337 6.44 11.76 15.68
C LYS A 337 6.87 13.20 15.96
N HIS A 338 7.72 13.42 16.98
CA HIS A 338 8.24 14.74 17.33
C HIS A 338 9.53 15.12 16.59
N LEU A 339 10.12 14.19 15.83
CA LEU A 339 11.40 14.43 15.13
C LEU A 339 11.26 15.19 13.81
N ASP A 340 10.07 15.64 13.44
CA ASP A 340 9.81 16.42 12.22
C ASP A 340 10.41 15.76 10.95
N LEU A 341 10.23 14.41 10.84
CA LEU A 341 10.56 13.63 9.65
C LEU A 341 9.41 13.75 8.63
N ASP A 342 9.72 13.96 7.35
CA ASP A 342 8.70 14.20 6.33
C ASP A 342 7.79 12.99 6.09
N THR A 343 8.39 11.84 5.83
CA THR A 343 7.67 10.60 5.56
C THR A 343 8.36 9.42 6.22
N ILE A 344 7.59 8.68 6.99
CA ILE A 344 8.05 7.46 7.65
C ILE A 344 7.33 6.27 7.03
N ILE A 345 8.09 5.26 6.66
CA ILE A 345 7.58 4.01 6.09
C ILE A 345 7.83 2.87 7.06
N TYR A 346 6.77 2.12 7.37
CA TYR A 346 6.80 0.93 8.21
C TYR A 346 6.48 -0.32 7.36
N PRO A 347 7.46 -1.00 6.75
CA PRO A 347 7.22 -2.13 5.84
C PRO A 347 6.37 -3.25 6.46
N LYS A 348 6.55 -3.50 7.78
CA LYS A 348 5.76 -4.51 8.48
C LYS A 348 4.27 -4.16 8.53
N ASN A 349 3.91 -2.87 8.72
CA ASN A 349 2.51 -2.45 8.78
C ASN A 349 1.84 -2.59 7.42
N ILE A 350 2.54 -2.21 6.34
CA ILE A 350 2.05 -2.36 4.97
C ILE A 350 1.70 -3.82 4.69
N THR A 351 2.55 -4.75 5.14
CA THR A 351 2.34 -6.19 4.99
C THR A 351 1.17 -6.68 5.83
N SER A 352 1.15 -6.33 7.12
CA SER A 352 0.08 -6.73 8.03
C SER A 352 -1.27 -6.23 7.53
N ASP A 353 -1.36 -4.95 7.15
CA ASP A 353 -2.58 -4.36 6.62
C ASP A 353 -3.06 -5.07 5.34
N THR A 354 -2.14 -5.51 4.48
CA THR A 354 -2.49 -6.24 3.26
C THR A 354 -3.09 -7.61 3.58
N ILE A 355 -2.49 -8.35 4.51
CA ILE A 355 -3.00 -9.66 4.95
C ILE A 355 -4.33 -9.51 5.69
N ILE A 356 -4.43 -8.53 6.59
CA ILE A 356 -5.64 -8.28 7.38
C ILE A 356 -6.81 -7.91 6.47
N ARG A 357 -6.58 -7.06 5.47
CA ARG A 357 -7.59 -6.74 4.46
C ARG A 357 -8.06 -8.00 3.73
N TYR A 358 -7.13 -8.87 3.36
CA TYR A 358 -7.44 -10.15 2.75
C TYR A 358 -8.29 -11.03 3.70
N VAL A 359 -7.91 -11.19 4.96
CA VAL A 359 -8.66 -11.96 5.96
C VAL A 359 -10.06 -11.38 6.18
N ARG A 360 -10.18 -10.05 6.26
CA ARG A 360 -11.49 -9.38 6.39
C ARG A 360 -12.38 -9.60 5.18
N SER A 361 -11.82 -9.66 3.97
CA SER A 361 -12.60 -9.96 2.76
C SER A 361 -13.24 -11.33 2.83
N PHE A 362 -12.62 -12.30 3.51
CA PHE A 362 -13.19 -13.64 3.76
C PHE A 362 -14.37 -13.66 4.71
N LYS A 363 -14.27 -12.96 5.83
CA LYS A 363 -15.38 -12.88 6.80
C LYS A 363 -16.63 -12.28 6.17
N ARG A 364 -16.45 -11.46 5.13
CA ARG A 364 -17.53 -10.79 4.39
C ARG A 364 -18.05 -11.59 3.19
N THR A 365 -17.32 -12.60 2.70
CA THR A 365 -17.62 -13.33 1.45
C THR A 365 -18.83 -14.27 1.54
N VAL A 366 -19.37 -14.54 2.72
CA VAL A 366 -20.69 -15.17 2.84
C VAL A 366 -21.75 -14.11 2.55
N GLY A 367 -21.93 -13.76 1.25
CA GLY A 367 -22.93 -12.81 0.74
C GLY A 367 -22.43 -11.41 0.43
N SER A 368 -21.11 -11.15 0.27
CA SER A 368 -20.58 -9.81 -0.03
C SER A 368 -19.60 -9.81 -1.20
N ASN A 369 -19.83 -8.94 -2.19
CA ASN A 369 -18.98 -8.73 -3.38
C ASN A 369 -17.88 -7.66 -3.15
N VAL A 370 -17.63 -7.24 -1.91
CA VAL A 370 -16.63 -6.21 -1.57
C VAL A 370 -15.23 -6.81 -1.50
N GLU A 371 -14.33 -6.37 -2.38
CA GLU A 371 -12.91 -6.80 -2.35
C GLU A 371 -12.07 -5.98 -1.35
N ARG A 372 -12.30 -4.68 -1.26
CA ARG A 372 -11.52 -3.77 -0.43
C ARG A 372 -12.35 -2.64 0.12
N VAL A 373 -12.01 -2.20 1.33
CA VAL A 373 -12.60 -1.00 1.95
C VAL A 373 -11.49 -0.14 2.52
N TYR A 374 -11.52 1.14 2.19
CA TYR A 374 -10.62 2.16 2.73
C TYR A 374 -11.40 3.23 3.45
N GLN A 375 -10.95 3.59 4.65
CA GLN A 375 -11.50 4.72 5.39
C GLN A 375 -10.70 5.99 5.06
N PHE A 376 -11.35 6.96 4.45
CA PHE A 376 -10.74 8.26 4.10
C PHE A 376 -10.70 9.22 5.26
N ILE A 377 -11.85 9.36 5.90
CA ILE A 377 -12.05 10.21 7.04
C ILE A 377 -12.60 9.29 8.11
N LYS A 378 -11.84 9.12 9.19
CA LYS A 378 -12.11 8.14 10.22
C LYS A 378 -13.58 8.15 10.62
N GLY A 379 -14.32 7.11 10.23
CA GLY A 379 -15.74 6.93 10.53
C GLY A 379 -16.74 7.77 9.72
N LYS A 380 -16.32 8.59 8.73
CA LYS A 380 -17.22 9.47 7.98
C LYS A 380 -17.34 9.13 6.49
N VAL A 381 -16.25 8.70 5.85
CA VAL A 381 -16.22 8.37 4.42
C VAL A 381 -15.40 7.13 4.17
N GLU A 382 -15.96 6.22 3.39
CA GLU A 382 -15.29 4.99 2.93
C GLU A 382 -15.20 4.95 1.41
N ALA A 383 -14.14 4.33 0.90
CA ALA A 383 -14.08 3.89 -0.49
C ALA A 383 -14.05 2.36 -0.51
N SER A 384 -14.97 1.76 -1.22
CA SER A 384 -15.15 0.32 -1.32
C SER A 384 -14.95 -0.14 -2.76
N GLU A 385 -14.21 -1.23 -2.95
CA GLU A 385 -13.95 -1.85 -4.24
C GLU A 385 -14.80 -3.11 -4.38
N PHE A 386 -15.57 -3.21 -5.45
CA PHE A 386 -16.46 -4.32 -5.75
C PHE A 386 -16.08 -4.98 -7.07
N THR A 387 -16.03 -6.31 -7.10
CA THR A 387 -15.97 -7.07 -8.36
C THR A 387 -17.37 -7.50 -8.74
N ILE A 388 -17.80 -7.15 -9.93
CA ILE A 388 -19.12 -7.45 -10.47
C ILE A 388 -19.06 -8.81 -11.16
N THR A 389 -19.51 -9.86 -10.48
CA THR A 389 -19.49 -11.22 -11.02
C THR A 389 -20.69 -11.52 -11.94
N ASP A 390 -21.84 -10.96 -11.59
CA ASP A 390 -23.12 -11.28 -12.23
C ASP A 390 -23.89 -10.03 -12.64
N GLU A 391 -24.83 -10.20 -13.54
CA GLU A 391 -25.79 -9.13 -13.87
C GLU A 391 -26.77 -8.91 -12.70
N GLY A 392 -27.07 -7.68 -12.39
CA GLY A 392 -27.92 -7.29 -11.28
C GLY A 392 -28.52 -5.89 -11.46
N ALA A 393 -29.10 -5.35 -10.40
CA ALA A 393 -29.83 -4.09 -10.41
C ALA A 393 -28.98 -2.86 -10.83
N VAL A 394 -27.64 -2.94 -10.70
CA VAL A 394 -26.71 -1.85 -11.03
C VAL A 394 -26.08 -1.99 -12.41
N THR A 395 -26.21 -3.18 -13.04
CA THR A 395 -25.57 -3.46 -14.33
C THR A 395 -26.43 -3.05 -15.52
N ASN A 396 -25.79 -2.84 -16.68
CA ASN A 396 -26.44 -2.54 -17.97
C ASN A 396 -27.34 -1.28 -17.97
N THR A 397 -27.29 -0.48 -16.91
CA THR A 397 -28.09 0.76 -16.76
C THR A 397 -27.15 1.96 -16.70
N PRO A 398 -27.35 3.02 -17.50
CA PRO A 398 -26.58 4.25 -17.39
C PRO A 398 -26.61 4.82 -15.96
N LEU A 399 -25.45 5.22 -15.43
CA LEU A 399 -25.32 5.70 -14.05
C LEU A 399 -26.29 6.83 -13.72
N MET A 400 -26.57 7.71 -14.69
CA MET A 400 -27.53 8.80 -14.53
C MET A 400 -28.98 8.34 -14.32
N LYS A 401 -29.29 7.09 -14.68
CA LYS A 401 -30.64 6.50 -14.52
C LYS A 401 -30.74 5.65 -13.23
N LEU A 402 -29.62 5.34 -12.59
CA LEU A 402 -29.62 4.65 -11.31
C LEU A 402 -30.07 5.59 -10.20
N THR A 403 -30.99 5.15 -9.36
CA THR A 403 -31.43 5.92 -8.19
C THR A 403 -30.50 5.62 -7.02
N LEU A 404 -29.33 6.30 -7.00
CA LEU A 404 -28.34 6.13 -5.94
C LEU A 404 -28.81 6.75 -4.62
N LYS A 405 -28.36 6.15 -3.50
CA LYS A 405 -28.51 6.76 -2.17
C LYS A 405 -27.75 8.09 -2.09
N PRO A 406 -28.23 9.08 -1.32
CA PRO A 406 -27.46 10.29 -1.05
C PRO A 406 -26.09 9.97 -0.44
N GLY A 407 -25.07 10.68 -0.87
CA GLY A 407 -23.70 10.48 -0.36
C GLY A 407 -22.99 9.24 -0.94
N VAL A 408 -23.41 8.76 -2.09
CA VAL A 408 -22.74 7.69 -2.85
C VAL A 408 -22.24 8.23 -4.18
N LEU A 409 -21.00 7.91 -4.53
CA LEU A 409 -20.36 8.27 -5.78
C LEU A 409 -19.65 7.06 -6.39
N VAL A 410 -19.90 6.75 -7.66
CA VAL A 410 -19.11 5.78 -8.43
C VAL A 410 -17.83 6.49 -8.85
N ALA A 411 -16.71 6.10 -8.25
CA ALA A 411 -15.44 6.81 -8.38
C ALA A 411 -14.57 6.32 -9.55
N ALA A 412 -14.60 5.02 -9.83
CA ALA A 412 -13.90 4.44 -10.98
C ALA A 412 -14.56 3.14 -11.42
N ILE A 413 -14.42 2.81 -12.70
CA ILE A 413 -14.75 1.49 -13.26
C ILE A 413 -13.49 0.97 -13.95
N LEU A 414 -13.06 -0.24 -13.60
CA LEU A 414 -11.98 -0.94 -14.26
C LEU A 414 -12.58 -2.04 -15.13
N ARG A 415 -12.40 -1.92 -16.44
CA ARG A 415 -12.83 -2.87 -17.46
C ARG A 415 -11.66 -3.25 -18.36
N ASP A 416 -11.40 -4.53 -18.55
CA ASP A 416 -10.31 -5.02 -19.45
C ASP A 416 -8.96 -4.33 -19.18
N LYS A 417 -8.62 -4.16 -17.91
CA LYS A 417 -7.40 -3.45 -17.46
C LYS A 417 -7.37 -1.94 -17.73
N LYS A 418 -8.42 -1.34 -18.29
CA LYS A 418 -8.55 0.10 -18.52
C LYS A 418 -9.34 0.76 -17.40
N VAL A 419 -8.85 1.90 -16.93
CA VAL A 419 -9.52 2.73 -15.93
C VAL A 419 -10.45 3.71 -16.65
N ILE A 420 -11.72 3.64 -16.32
CA ILE A 420 -12.77 4.55 -16.79
C ILE A 420 -13.12 5.48 -15.61
N ILE A 421 -12.97 6.77 -15.80
CA ILE A 421 -13.53 7.78 -14.89
C ILE A 421 -14.99 7.97 -15.28
N PRO A 422 -15.96 7.50 -14.46
CA PRO A 422 -17.33 7.32 -14.90
C PRO A 422 -18.05 8.66 -15.09
N ARG A 423 -18.88 8.69 -16.12
CA ARG A 423 -19.84 9.78 -16.42
C ARG A 423 -21.25 9.23 -16.36
N GLY A 424 -22.23 10.10 -16.32
CA GLY A 424 -23.64 9.71 -16.22
C GLY A 424 -24.13 8.75 -17.32
N SER A 425 -23.52 8.77 -18.51
CA SER A 425 -23.83 7.87 -19.63
C SER A 425 -23.19 6.48 -19.54
N ASP A 426 -22.17 6.32 -18.66
CA ASP A 426 -21.47 5.05 -18.55
C ASP A 426 -22.32 4.02 -17.80
N VAL A 427 -22.04 2.74 -18.08
CA VAL A 427 -22.71 1.59 -17.50
C VAL A 427 -21.71 0.69 -16.77
N ILE A 428 -22.15 0.05 -15.72
CA ILE A 428 -21.43 -1.03 -15.05
C ILE A 428 -21.79 -2.35 -15.74
N LEU A 429 -20.82 -3.19 -16.04
CA LEU A 429 -21.00 -4.50 -16.66
C LEU A 429 -20.52 -5.62 -15.74
N ALA A 430 -21.02 -6.83 -15.97
CA ALA A 430 -20.42 -8.02 -15.37
C ALA A 430 -18.95 -8.16 -15.80
N GLY A 431 -18.06 -8.50 -14.88
CA GLY A 431 -16.61 -8.52 -15.07
C GLY A 431 -15.90 -7.20 -14.70
N ASP A 432 -16.62 -6.11 -14.48
CA ASP A 432 -16.02 -4.86 -14.04
C ASP A 432 -15.57 -4.92 -12.58
N THR A 433 -14.50 -4.17 -12.24
CA THR A 433 -14.22 -3.79 -10.86
C THR A 433 -14.61 -2.33 -10.66
N VAL A 434 -15.43 -2.05 -9.65
CA VAL A 434 -16.03 -0.73 -9.41
C VAL A 434 -15.57 -0.18 -8.06
N VAL A 435 -15.11 1.06 -8.04
CA VAL A 435 -14.75 1.78 -6.81
C VAL A 435 -15.88 2.74 -6.45
N ILE A 436 -16.45 2.57 -5.27
CA ILE A 436 -17.50 3.43 -4.71
C ILE A 436 -16.93 4.25 -3.57
N VAL A 437 -17.16 5.56 -3.58
CA VAL A 437 -16.89 6.45 -2.45
C VAL A 437 -18.23 6.84 -1.82
N SER A 438 -18.37 6.62 -0.50
CA SER A 438 -19.62 6.90 0.19
C SER A 438 -19.42 7.37 1.64
N ASN A 439 -20.40 8.11 2.14
CA ASN A 439 -20.53 8.39 3.58
C ASN A 439 -21.38 7.32 4.32
N ILE A 440 -21.80 6.27 3.61
CA ILE A 440 -22.44 5.10 4.18
C ILE A 440 -21.35 4.10 4.52
N VAL A 441 -21.19 3.82 5.81
CA VAL A 441 -20.16 2.90 6.32
C VAL A 441 -20.66 1.46 6.22
N GLY A 442 -19.82 0.55 5.74
CA GLY A 442 -20.10 -0.88 5.76
C GLY A 442 -20.98 -1.39 4.63
N LEU A 443 -20.87 -0.84 3.43
CA LEU A 443 -21.49 -1.43 2.23
C LEU A 443 -21.01 -2.89 2.06
N HIS A 444 -21.94 -3.82 1.88
CA HIS A 444 -21.66 -5.24 1.73
C HIS A 444 -21.78 -5.75 0.31
N ASP A 445 -22.68 -5.14 -0.47
CA ASP A 445 -22.91 -5.45 -1.87
C ASP A 445 -22.98 -4.16 -2.70
N ILE A 446 -22.70 -4.29 -3.99
CA ILE A 446 -22.84 -3.16 -4.91
C ILE A 446 -24.29 -2.65 -5.00
N ALA A 447 -25.29 -3.54 -4.83
CA ALA A 447 -26.68 -3.16 -4.82
C ALA A 447 -27.07 -2.27 -3.63
N ASP A 448 -26.27 -2.28 -2.55
CA ASP A 448 -26.49 -1.43 -1.37
C ASP A 448 -26.40 0.09 -1.69
N ILE A 449 -25.84 0.46 -2.86
CA ILE A 449 -25.77 1.85 -3.30
C ILE A 449 -27.12 2.38 -3.79
N LEU A 450 -28.06 1.51 -4.12
CA LEU A 450 -29.40 1.90 -4.61
C LEU A 450 -30.34 2.26 -3.44
N LYS A 451 -31.31 3.15 -3.73
CA LYS A 451 -32.39 3.51 -2.80
C LYS A 451 -33.35 2.38 -2.57
#